data_292a05ceeb93bffb31135683fdf7074c
#
_entry.id   292a05ceeb93bffb31135683fdf7074c
#
_cell.length_a   1.000
_cell.length_b   1.000
_cell.length_c   1.000
_cell.angle_alpha   90.00
_cell.angle_beta   90.00
_cell.angle_gamma   90.00
#
_symmetry.space_group_name_H-M   'P 1'
#
loop_
_entity.id
_entity.type
_entity.pdbx_description
1 polymer ?
#
loop_
_entity_poly.entity_id
_entity_poly.type
_entity_poly.pdbx_seq_one_letter_code
_entity_poly.pdbx_strand_id
1 'polypeptide(L)'
;MWQLDEIFKDLTVVAIPTRTNFRGVNVREAALFRGPAGWSEFSPFLEYSDNEAETWLNAALEGAYLPWPKLERTSIGINATLPKVDINRVPEILNGFPGAKTVKIKIDDFEKDSELVEAALDFNPDFKIRLDVNGGWSLKTALLN
;
A
#
# COMPACT_ATOMS: atom_id res chain seq x y z
N MET A 1 19.00 -20.64 10.14
CA MET A 1 17.71 -20.95 10.81
C MET A 1 17.47 -19.86 11.82
N TRP A 2 16.34 -19.14 11.72
CA TRP A 2 16.00 -18.03 12.60
C TRP A 2 15.72 -18.58 14.02
N GLN A 3 16.28 -17.93 15.05
CA GLN A 3 15.98 -18.34 16.44
C GLN A 3 14.75 -17.58 16.92
N LEU A 4 13.63 -18.27 17.08
CA LEU A 4 12.36 -17.65 17.47
C LEU A 4 12.46 -16.89 18.79
N ASP A 5 13.23 -17.39 19.76
CA ASP A 5 13.41 -16.74 21.07
C ASP A 5 14.05 -15.34 20.94
N GLU A 6 14.92 -15.13 19.95
CA GLU A 6 15.52 -13.82 19.68
C GLU A 6 14.52 -12.85 19.03
N ILE A 7 13.65 -13.38 18.15
CA ILE A 7 12.61 -12.57 17.49
C ILE A 7 11.57 -12.12 18.52
N PHE A 8 11.14 -13.02 19.40
CA PHE A 8 10.10 -12.73 20.39
C PHE A 8 10.57 -11.83 21.53
N LYS A 9 11.87 -11.71 21.77
CA LYS A 9 12.41 -10.91 22.87
C LYS A 9 12.00 -9.44 22.82
N ASP A 10 11.97 -8.84 21.64
CA ASP A 10 11.66 -7.43 21.41
C ASP A 10 10.39 -7.23 20.56
N LEU A 11 9.59 -8.31 20.41
CA LEU A 11 8.37 -8.25 19.62
C LEU A 11 7.30 -7.43 20.33
N THR A 12 6.75 -6.45 19.60
CA THR A 12 5.63 -5.63 20.05
C THR A 12 4.51 -5.67 19.02
N VAL A 13 3.30 -5.98 19.47
CA VAL A 13 2.12 -5.89 18.61
C VAL A 13 1.45 -4.54 18.81
N VAL A 14 1.22 -3.83 17.70
CA VAL A 14 0.54 -2.54 17.67
C VAL A 14 -0.74 -2.63 16.86
N ALA A 15 -1.76 -1.86 17.25
CA ALA A 15 -3.02 -1.72 16.54
C ALA A 15 -3.19 -0.25 16.13
N ILE A 16 -3.08 0.05 14.84
CA ILE A 16 -3.06 1.42 14.31
C ILE A 16 -4.41 1.72 13.66
N PRO A 17 -5.21 2.66 14.20
CA PRO A 17 -6.44 3.10 13.56
C PRO A 17 -6.16 3.74 12.20
N THR A 18 -6.91 3.33 11.17
CA THR A 18 -6.81 3.94 9.84
C THR A 18 -7.71 5.18 9.76
N ARG A 19 -7.22 6.25 9.17
CA ARG A 19 -8.01 7.49 8.96
C ARG A 19 -9.00 7.34 7.81
N THR A 20 -8.71 6.47 6.87
CA THR A 20 -9.56 6.17 5.72
C THR A 20 -9.73 4.67 5.65
N ASN A 21 -10.98 4.21 5.55
CA ASN A 21 -11.25 2.78 5.36
C ASN A 21 -10.62 2.32 4.04
N PHE A 22 -9.86 1.25 4.11
CA PHE A 22 -9.21 0.67 2.96
C PHE A 22 -9.36 -0.86 3.02
N ARG A 23 -9.97 -1.46 2.02
CA ARG A 23 -10.31 -2.89 2.00
C ARG A 23 -11.16 -3.34 3.21
N GLY A 24 -12.02 -2.48 3.73
CA GLY A 24 -12.81 -2.79 4.92
C GLY A 24 -12.05 -2.73 6.26
N VAL A 25 -10.75 -2.37 6.23
CA VAL A 25 -9.91 -2.34 7.43
C VAL A 25 -9.96 -0.97 8.10
N ASN A 26 -10.38 -0.95 9.36
CA ASN A 26 -10.42 0.24 10.21
C ASN A 26 -9.27 0.32 11.21
N VAL A 27 -8.63 -0.83 11.49
CA VAL A 27 -7.48 -0.95 12.38
C VAL A 27 -6.46 -1.85 11.70
N ARG A 28 -5.22 -1.42 11.62
CA ARG A 28 -4.11 -2.19 11.08
C ARG A 28 -3.26 -2.72 12.21
N GLU A 29 -3.25 -4.04 12.39
CA GLU A 29 -2.37 -4.69 13.35
C GLU A 29 -1.03 -5.02 12.70
N ALA A 30 0.04 -4.84 13.47
CA ALA A 30 1.38 -5.17 13.03
C ALA A 30 2.21 -5.69 14.21
N ALA A 31 2.93 -6.76 13.99
CA ALA A 31 3.98 -7.23 14.89
C ALA A 31 5.30 -6.58 14.47
N LEU A 32 5.85 -5.76 15.35
CA LEU A 32 7.13 -5.07 15.17
C LEU A 32 8.22 -5.83 15.93
N PHE A 33 9.36 -6.04 15.30
CA PHE A 33 10.52 -6.66 15.92
C PHE A 33 11.81 -6.11 15.31
N ARG A 34 12.93 -6.39 15.98
CA ARG A 34 14.22 -5.87 15.59
C ARG A 34 15.23 -7.00 15.43
N GLY A 35 15.98 -6.96 14.34
CA GLY A 35 17.14 -7.79 14.09
C GLY A 35 18.43 -6.98 13.92
N PRO A 36 19.55 -7.62 13.58
CA PRO A 36 20.83 -6.95 13.35
C PRO A 36 20.81 -5.91 12.24
N ALA A 37 19.97 -6.08 11.21
CA ALA A 37 19.85 -5.14 10.09
C ALA A 37 18.89 -3.98 10.37
N GLY A 38 18.06 -4.06 11.43
CA GLY A 38 17.16 -3.00 11.83
C GLY A 38 15.78 -3.47 12.26
N TRP A 39 14.83 -2.52 12.26
CA TRP A 39 13.43 -2.80 12.53
C TRP A 39 12.74 -3.40 11.33
N SER A 40 11.81 -4.31 11.60
CA SER A 40 10.90 -4.88 10.60
C SER A 40 9.49 -5.03 11.14
N GLU A 41 8.55 -5.25 10.24
CA GLU A 41 7.14 -5.48 10.59
C GLU A 41 6.60 -6.72 9.90
N PHE A 42 5.75 -7.45 10.62
CA PHE A 42 4.92 -8.50 10.08
C PHE A 42 3.45 -8.09 10.24
N SER A 43 2.79 -7.80 9.15
CA SER A 43 1.44 -7.25 9.14
C SER A 43 0.61 -7.80 7.97
N PRO A 44 0.37 -9.13 7.88
CA PRO A 44 -0.49 -9.70 6.87
C PRO A 44 -1.93 -9.23 7.08
N PHE A 45 -2.78 -9.35 6.06
CA PHE A 45 -4.22 -9.21 6.27
C PHE A 45 -4.76 -10.45 6.98
N LEU A 46 -5.76 -10.24 7.85
CA LEU A 46 -6.32 -11.31 8.69
C LEU A 46 -7.04 -12.41 7.89
N GLU A 47 -7.48 -12.10 6.68
CA GLU A 47 -8.08 -13.07 5.77
C GLU A 47 -7.09 -14.02 5.09
N TYR A 48 -5.78 -13.77 5.21
CA TYR A 48 -4.77 -14.64 4.60
C TYR A 48 -4.62 -15.93 5.39
N SER A 49 -4.44 -17.04 4.68
CA SER A 49 -4.08 -18.31 5.29
C SER A 49 -2.66 -18.27 5.88
N ASP A 50 -2.35 -19.18 6.79
CA ASP A 50 -1.01 -19.30 7.37
C ASP A 50 0.08 -19.47 6.29
N ASN A 51 -0.19 -20.28 5.26
CA ASN A 51 0.73 -20.49 4.14
C ASN A 51 1.00 -19.20 3.34
N GLU A 52 0.00 -18.37 3.18
CA GLU A 52 0.15 -17.07 2.52
C GLU A 52 0.89 -16.09 3.43
N ALA A 53 0.52 -16.04 4.71
CA ALA A 53 1.15 -15.20 5.71
C ALA A 53 2.63 -15.55 5.96
N GLU A 54 3.02 -16.83 5.78
CA GLU A 54 4.42 -17.27 5.87
C GLU A 54 5.34 -16.51 4.90
N THR A 55 4.87 -16.22 3.69
CA THR A 55 5.64 -15.42 2.72
C THR A 55 5.91 -14.00 3.23
N TRP A 56 4.92 -13.39 3.89
CA TRP A 56 5.06 -12.07 4.51
C TRP A 56 5.99 -12.11 5.73
N LEU A 57 5.93 -13.18 6.52
CA LEU A 57 6.84 -13.37 7.65
C LEU A 57 8.28 -13.51 7.17
N ASN A 58 8.53 -14.29 6.12
CA ASN A 58 9.86 -14.47 5.54
C ASN A 58 10.42 -13.13 5.04
N ALA A 59 9.61 -12.30 4.38
CA ALA A 59 10.02 -10.95 3.96
C ALA A 59 10.35 -10.04 5.17
N ALA A 60 9.57 -10.12 6.24
CA ALA A 60 9.84 -9.38 7.47
C ALA A 60 11.15 -9.83 8.14
N LEU A 61 11.40 -11.14 8.21
CA LEU A 61 12.65 -11.69 8.73
C LEU A 61 13.85 -11.28 7.87
N GLU A 62 13.72 -11.34 6.55
CA GLU A 62 14.74 -10.85 5.63
C GLU A 62 15.10 -9.39 5.92
N GLY A 63 14.09 -8.51 6.06
CA GLY A 63 14.29 -7.09 6.35
C GLY A 63 14.98 -6.81 7.68
N ALA A 64 14.79 -7.67 8.71
CA ALA A 64 15.40 -7.51 10.02
C ALA A 64 16.82 -8.11 10.11
N TYR A 65 17.08 -9.19 9.38
CA TYR A 65 18.27 -10.02 9.62
C TYR A 65 19.28 -10.03 8.49
N LEU A 66 18.87 -9.67 7.24
CA LEU A 66 19.78 -9.63 6.11
C LEU A 66 20.19 -8.19 5.80
N PRO A 67 21.41 -7.96 5.32
CA PRO A 67 21.84 -6.63 4.91
C PRO A 67 20.99 -6.14 3.73
N TRP A 68 20.57 -4.89 3.79
CA TRP A 68 19.86 -4.25 2.68
C TRP A 68 20.77 -4.16 1.44
N PRO A 69 20.22 -4.35 0.24
CA PRO A 69 20.98 -4.20 -0.98
C PRO A 69 21.55 -2.77 -1.13
N LYS A 70 22.65 -2.65 -1.84
CA LYS A 70 23.22 -1.34 -2.15
C LYS A 70 22.21 -0.47 -2.88
N LEU A 71 22.08 0.78 -2.46
CA LEU A 71 21.21 1.74 -3.11
C LEU A 71 21.73 2.08 -4.52
N GLU A 72 20.90 1.86 -5.53
CA GLU A 72 21.17 2.22 -6.92
C GLU A 72 20.77 3.68 -7.22
N ARG A 73 19.95 4.28 -6.35
CA ARG A 73 19.47 5.66 -6.48
C ARG A 73 19.19 6.27 -5.11
N THR A 74 19.25 7.58 -5.03
CA THR A 74 19.04 8.34 -3.80
C THR A 74 17.57 8.78 -3.60
N SER A 75 16.76 8.71 -4.65
CA SER A 75 15.35 9.10 -4.60
C SER A 75 14.51 8.28 -5.57
N ILE A 76 13.26 8.06 -5.20
CA ILE A 76 12.23 7.43 -6.03
C ILE A 76 10.98 8.31 -5.96
N GLY A 77 10.39 8.63 -7.14
CA GLY A 77 9.12 9.33 -7.20
C GLY A 77 7.99 8.47 -6.63
N ILE A 78 7.21 9.02 -5.75
CA ILE A 78 6.01 8.38 -5.20
C ILE A 78 4.78 8.73 -6.02
N ASN A 79 3.74 7.91 -5.96
CA ASN A 79 2.41 8.30 -6.41
C ASN A 79 1.51 8.66 -5.22
N ALA A 80 0.59 9.60 -5.45
CA ALA A 80 -0.59 9.74 -4.61
C ALA A 80 -1.49 8.52 -4.78
N THR A 81 -2.25 8.17 -3.75
CA THR A 81 -3.27 7.13 -3.83
C THR A 81 -4.63 7.74 -3.56
N LEU A 82 -5.51 7.64 -4.54
CA LEU A 82 -6.90 8.07 -4.46
C LEU A 82 -7.77 6.81 -4.32
N PRO A 83 -8.31 6.54 -3.13
CA PRO A 83 -9.26 5.45 -2.94
C PRO A 83 -10.61 5.81 -3.58
N LYS A 84 -11.53 4.85 -3.64
CA LYS A 84 -12.89 5.08 -4.08
C LYS A 84 -13.64 5.91 -3.03
N VAL A 85 -13.86 7.17 -3.32
CA VAL A 85 -14.46 8.17 -2.41
C VAL A 85 -15.40 9.09 -3.17
N ASP A 86 -16.18 9.88 -2.44
CA ASP A 86 -16.94 11.00 -3.02
C ASP A 86 -15.98 12.01 -3.68
N ILE A 87 -16.32 12.48 -4.88
CA ILE A 87 -15.51 13.41 -5.68
C ILE A 87 -15.14 14.70 -4.93
N ASN A 88 -16.01 15.16 -4.03
CA ASN A 88 -15.77 16.36 -3.22
C ASN A 88 -14.59 16.16 -2.24
N ARG A 89 -14.18 14.93 -1.97
CA ARG A 89 -13.03 14.61 -1.10
C ARG A 89 -11.71 14.50 -1.85
N VAL A 90 -11.74 14.50 -3.17
CA VAL A 90 -10.53 14.35 -4.00
C VAL A 90 -9.49 15.41 -3.68
N PRO A 91 -9.82 16.72 -3.60
CA PRO A 91 -8.83 17.75 -3.26
C PRO A 91 -8.22 17.58 -1.86
N GLU A 92 -9.04 17.21 -0.87
CA GLU A 92 -8.56 16.95 0.50
C GLU A 92 -7.48 15.84 0.51
N ILE A 93 -7.77 14.74 -0.18
CA ILE A 93 -6.88 13.58 -0.22
C ILE A 93 -5.60 13.89 -0.98
N LEU A 94 -5.70 14.51 -2.17
CA LEU A 94 -4.55 14.81 -3.02
C LEU A 94 -3.62 15.87 -2.41
N ASN A 95 -4.13 16.80 -1.62
CA ASN A 95 -3.33 17.74 -0.83
C ASN A 95 -2.43 17.01 0.21
N GLY A 96 -2.78 15.80 0.62
CA GLY A 96 -1.96 14.96 1.48
C GLY A 96 -0.69 14.39 0.81
N PHE A 97 -0.52 14.59 -0.51
CA PHE A 97 0.61 14.06 -1.30
C PHE A 97 1.37 15.18 -2.03
N PRO A 98 1.95 16.13 -1.31
CA PRO A 98 2.63 17.28 -1.94
C PRO A 98 3.80 16.78 -2.82
N GLY A 99 3.85 17.28 -4.06
CA GLY A 99 4.91 16.95 -5.01
C GLY A 99 4.74 15.62 -5.76
N ALA A 100 3.69 14.86 -5.51
CA ALA A 100 3.36 13.70 -6.36
C ALA A 100 3.05 14.15 -7.78
N LYS A 101 3.57 13.40 -8.76
CA LYS A 101 3.32 13.63 -10.20
C LYS A 101 2.44 12.54 -10.82
N THR A 102 2.16 11.51 -10.06
CA THR A 102 1.34 10.37 -10.48
C THR A 102 0.26 10.15 -9.43
N VAL A 103 -0.95 9.88 -9.87
CA VAL A 103 -2.06 9.48 -9.00
C VAL A 103 -2.49 8.06 -9.36
N LYS A 104 -2.47 7.17 -8.39
CA LYS A 104 -3.07 5.85 -8.49
C LYS A 104 -4.50 5.93 -8.00
N ILE A 105 -5.46 5.66 -8.88
CA ILE A 105 -6.89 5.73 -8.60
C ILE A 105 -7.44 4.31 -8.53
N LYS A 106 -8.10 3.98 -7.43
CA LYS A 106 -8.81 2.71 -7.30
C LYS A 106 -10.15 2.79 -7.99
N ILE A 107 -10.36 1.85 -8.92
CA ILE A 107 -11.60 1.73 -9.70
C ILE A 107 -12.03 0.27 -9.78
N ASP A 108 -13.34 0.05 -9.92
CA ASP A 108 -13.92 -1.26 -10.22
C ASP A 108 -14.47 -1.28 -11.65
N ASP A 109 -15.21 -0.23 -12.00
CA ASP A 109 -15.89 -0.05 -13.28
C ASP A 109 -15.50 1.34 -13.83
N PHE A 110 -14.83 1.35 -15.00
CA PHE A 110 -14.32 2.60 -15.57
C PHE A 110 -15.45 3.59 -15.91
N GLU A 111 -16.57 3.12 -16.45
CA GLU A 111 -17.68 4.00 -16.82
C GLU A 111 -18.26 4.74 -15.60
N LYS A 112 -18.35 4.02 -14.45
CA LYS A 112 -18.89 4.59 -13.21
C LYS A 112 -17.89 5.41 -12.42
N ASP A 113 -16.62 5.02 -12.48
CA ASP A 113 -15.56 5.60 -11.65
C ASP A 113 -14.72 6.67 -12.40
N SER A 114 -15.05 6.94 -13.69
CA SER A 114 -14.34 7.96 -14.50
C SER A 114 -14.37 9.36 -13.89
N GLU A 115 -15.42 9.71 -13.14
CA GLU A 115 -15.53 10.99 -12.44
C GLU A 115 -14.36 11.21 -11.44
N LEU A 116 -13.80 10.13 -10.85
CA LEU A 116 -12.62 10.25 -10.00
C LEU A 116 -11.37 10.63 -10.79
N VAL A 117 -11.26 10.15 -12.02
CA VAL A 117 -10.18 10.51 -12.94
C VAL A 117 -10.27 11.97 -13.33
N GLU A 118 -11.47 12.41 -13.73
CA GLU A 118 -11.75 13.80 -14.08
C GLU A 118 -11.45 14.73 -12.90
N ALA A 119 -11.96 14.42 -11.71
CA ALA A 119 -11.70 15.22 -10.50
C ALA A 119 -10.20 15.27 -10.12
N ALA A 120 -9.44 14.22 -10.38
CA ALA A 120 -8.00 14.25 -10.16
C ALA A 120 -7.28 15.13 -11.18
N LEU A 121 -7.70 15.13 -12.44
CA LEU A 121 -7.16 16.00 -13.51
C LEU A 121 -7.60 17.46 -13.35
N ASP A 122 -8.80 17.71 -12.86
CA ASP A 122 -9.24 19.05 -12.49
C ASP A 122 -8.41 19.65 -11.35
N PHE A 123 -8.03 18.81 -10.38
CA PHE A 123 -7.13 19.22 -9.30
C PHE A 123 -5.72 19.56 -9.81
N ASN A 124 -5.17 18.73 -10.70
CA ASN A 124 -3.89 18.98 -11.36
C ASN A 124 -3.84 18.29 -12.73
N PRO A 125 -3.92 19.03 -13.84
CA PRO A 125 -3.93 18.47 -15.19
C PRO A 125 -2.61 17.79 -15.60
N ASP A 126 -1.52 18.04 -14.90
CA ASP A 126 -0.21 17.43 -15.16
C ASP A 126 -0.04 16.05 -14.53
N PHE A 127 -1.04 15.55 -13.78
CA PHE A 127 -0.96 14.22 -13.19
C PHE A 127 -0.92 13.12 -14.24
N LYS A 128 0.01 12.18 -14.03
CA LYS A 128 -0.04 10.88 -14.70
C LYS A 128 -1.01 10.00 -13.94
N ILE A 129 -2.02 9.50 -14.63
CA ILE A 129 -3.03 8.63 -14.04
C ILE A 129 -2.60 7.17 -14.12
N ARG A 130 -2.80 6.44 -13.03
CA ARG A 130 -2.62 5.00 -12.92
C ARG A 130 -3.90 4.40 -12.35
N LEU A 131 -4.60 3.59 -13.14
CA LEU A 131 -5.82 2.90 -12.69
C LEU A 131 -5.43 1.59 -12.00
N ASP A 132 -6.03 1.32 -10.85
CA ASP A 132 -5.80 0.13 -10.04
C ASP A 132 -7.12 -0.61 -9.81
N VAL A 133 -7.33 -1.67 -10.56
CA VAL A 133 -8.53 -2.52 -10.52
C VAL A 133 -8.34 -3.78 -9.67
N ASN A 134 -7.20 -3.92 -9.00
CA ASN A 134 -6.87 -5.07 -8.13
C ASN A 134 -7.14 -6.46 -8.79
N GLY A 135 -6.87 -6.58 -10.09
CA GLY A 135 -7.11 -7.82 -10.84
C GLY A 135 -8.58 -8.09 -11.16
N GLY A 136 -9.49 -7.14 -10.91
CA GLY A 136 -10.93 -7.30 -11.16
C GLY A 136 -11.33 -7.33 -12.64
N TRP A 137 -10.47 -6.85 -13.54
CA TRP A 137 -10.76 -6.87 -14.97
C TRP A 137 -10.26 -8.12 -15.67
N SER A 138 -11.06 -8.62 -16.63
CA SER A 138 -10.56 -9.58 -17.60
C SER A 138 -9.54 -8.93 -18.53
N LEU A 139 -8.71 -9.73 -19.20
CA LEU A 139 -7.77 -9.20 -20.21
C LEU A 139 -8.52 -8.40 -21.29
N LYS A 140 -9.68 -8.88 -21.74
CA LYS A 140 -10.51 -8.18 -22.72
C LYS A 140 -10.93 -6.80 -22.22
N THR A 141 -11.43 -6.72 -21.00
CA THR A 141 -11.82 -5.46 -20.37
C THR A 141 -10.63 -4.50 -20.23
N ALA A 142 -9.47 -5.01 -19.80
CA ALA A 142 -8.27 -4.19 -19.63
C ALA A 142 -7.70 -3.63 -20.95
N LEU A 143 -7.98 -4.26 -22.08
CA LEU A 143 -7.54 -3.79 -23.39
C LEU A 143 -8.52 -2.80 -24.03
N LEU A 144 -9.74 -2.71 -23.52
CA LEU A 144 -10.80 -1.80 -24.04
C LEU A 144 -10.84 -0.47 -23.29
N ASN A 145 -10.30 -0.41 -22.07
CA ASN A 145 -10.21 0.76 -21.21
C ASN A 145 -8.77 1.23 -21.04
#